data_da01ec625d61fc1e1ee93628d87053cf
#
_entry.id   da01ec625d61fc1e1ee93628d87053cf
#
_cell.length_a   1.000
_cell.length_b   1.000
_cell.length_c   1.000
_cell.angle_alpha   90.00
_cell.angle_beta   90.00
_cell.angle_gamma   90.00
#
_symmetry.space_group_name_H-M   'P 1'
#
loop_
_entity.id
_entity.type
_entity.pdbx_description
1 polymer ?
#
loop_
_entity_poly.entity_id
_entity_poly.type
_entity_poly.pdbx_seq_one_letter_code
_entity_poly.pdbx_strand_id
1 'polypeptide(L)' 'MSDSIKELIEVIAKALVDKPEAVEVTEVEGEQTTVIELKVAKEDLGKIIGKEGRMARSLRTILGAVSMKLRRRSVLEIIE' A
#
# COMPACT_ATOMS: atom_id res chain seq x y z
N MET A 1 -9.30 11.53 7.22
CA MET A 1 -8.06 11.36 7.98
C MET A 1 -7.40 10.05 7.66
N SER A 2 -8.08 8.93 7.89
CA SER A 2 -7.53 7.65 7.46
C SER A 2 -7.28 7.64 5.96
N ASP A 3 -7.99 8.49 5.25
CA ASP A 3 -7.88 8.59 3.79
C ASP A 3 -6.50 8.99 3.33
N SER A 4 -5.72 9.69 4.16
CA SER A 4 -4.39 10.14 3.78
C SER A 4 -3.46 8.99 3.45
N ILE A 5 -3.49 7.94 4.25
CA ILE A 5 -2.61 6.79 4.05
C ILE A 5 -3.07 6.03 2.82
N LYS A 6 -4.38 5.82 2.71
CA LYS A 6 -4.95 5.13 1.56
C LYS A 6 -4.61 5.84 0.26
N GLU A 7 -4.78 7.17 0.25
CA GLU A 7 -4.49 7.95 -0.94
C GLU A 7 -3.01 7.91 -1.30
N LEU A 8 -2.14 7.94 -0.30
CA LEU A 8 -0.70 7.88 -0.53
C LEU A 8 -0.33 6.57 -1.23
N ILE A 9 -0.82 5.46 -0.71
CA ILE A 9 -0.54 4.15 -1.29
C ILE A 9 -1.10 4.08 -2.71
N GLU A 10 -2.29 4.63 -2.92
CA GLU A 10 -2.91 4.63 -4.24
C GLU A 10 -2.08 5.39 -5.25
N VAL A 11 -1.62 6.58 -4.88
CA VAL A 11 -0.80 7.41 -5.78
C VAL A 11 0.50 6.69 -6.13
N ILE A 12 1.16 6.11 -5.14
CA ILE A 12 2.42 5.42 -5.37
C ILE A 12 2.20 4.20 -6.27
N ALA A 13 1.18 3.40 -5.97
CA ALA A 13 0.92 2.20 -6.76
C ALA A 13 0.61 2.54 -8.21
N LYS A 14 -0.22 3.56 -8.44
CA LYS A 14 -0.57 3.96 -9.79
C LYS A 14 0.64 4.47 -10.57
N ALA A 15 1.60 5.06 -9.87
CA ALA A 15 2.81 5.55 -10.52
C ALA A 15 3.76 4.41 -10.93
N LEU A 16 3.63 3.26 -10.28
CA LEU A 16 4.54 2.13 -10.52
C LEU A 16 4.05 1.15 -11.55
N VAL A 17 2.74 1.06 -11.75
CA VAL A 17 2.15 0.00 -12.58
C VAL A 17 1.85 0.47 -13.99
N ASP A 18 1.68 -0.49 -14.89
CA ASP A 18 1.29 -0.20 -16.27
C ASP A 18 -0.21 -0.03 -16.42
N LYS A 19 -0.98 -0.63 -15.51
CA LYS A 19 -2.44 -0.57 -15.54
C LYS A 19 -2.97 0.11 -14.29
N PRO A 20 -2.85 1.44 -14.21
CA PRO A 20 -3.30 2.16 -13.02
C PRO A 20 -4.81 2.04 -12.78
N GLU A 21 -5.57 1.80 -13.83
CA GLU A 21 -7.02 1.64 -13.67
C GLU A 21 -7.39 0.38 -12.88
N ALA A 22 -6.45 -0.56 -12.75
CA ALA A 22 -6.71 -1.79 -12.01
C ALA A 22 -6.27 -1.70 -10.54
N VAL A 23 -5.69 -0.58 -10.14
CA VAL A 23 -5.26 -0.40 -8.76
C VAL A 23 -6.46 -0.20 -7.85
N GLU A 24 -6.54 -1.00 -6.80
CA GLU A 24 -7.58 -0.87 -5.77
C GLU A 24 -6.91 -0.88 -4.42
N VAL A 25 -7.26 0.10 -3.61
CA VAL A 25 -6.75 0.18 -2.25
C VAL A 25 -7.94 0.15 -1.31
N THR A 26 -7.92 -0.78 -0.37
CA THR A 26 -8.99 -0.97 0.60
C THR A 26 -8.43 -0.79 1.99
N GLU A 27 -9.17 -0.13 2.85
CA GLU A 27 -8.77 0.08 4.23
C GLU A 27 -9.71 -0.72 5.12
N VAL A 28 -9.12 -1.61 5.92
CA VAL A 28 -9.89 -2.41 6.88
C VAL A 28 -9.45 -1.99 8.27
N GLU A 29 -10.34 -1.36 8.99
CA GLU A 29 -10.04 -0.86 10.33
C GLU A 29 -10.31 -1.92 11.39
N GLY A 30 -9.26 -2.24 12.17
CA GLY A 30 -9.40 -3.07 13.34
C GLY A 30 -9.40 -2.19 14.57
N GLU A 31 -9.39 -2.82 15.73
CA GLU A 31 -9.42 -2.07 16.99
C GLU A 31 -8.14 -1.29 17.21
N GLN A 32 -7.01 -1.87 16.86
CA GLN A 32 -5.72 -1.22 17.11
C GLN A 32 -4.87 -1.04 15.86
N THR A 33 -5.22 -1.74 14.80
CA THR A 33 -4.43 -1.74 13.58
C THR A 33 -5.33 -1.62 12.37
N THR A 34 -4.93 -0.77 11.43
CA THR A 34 -5.62 -0.65 10.16
C THR A 34 -4.83 -1.42 9.12
N VAL A 35 -5.50 -2.24 8.34
CA VAL A 35 -4.85 -2.99 7.26
C VAL A 35 -5.15 -2.25 5.95
N ILE A 36 -4.10 -1.90 5.24
CA ILE A 36 -4.23 -1.29 3.92
C ILE A 36 -4.00 -2.39 2.90
N GLU A 37 -5.04 -2.76 2.18
CA GLU A 37 -4.95 -3.82 1.18
C GLU A 37 -4.75 -3.21 -0.19
N LEU A 38 -3.71 -3.63 -0.87
CA LEU A 38 -3.39 -3.12 -2.20
C LEU A 38 -3.55 -4.24 -3.21
N LYS A 39 -4.38 -3.98 -4.22
CA LYS A 39 -4.60 -4.91 -5.31
C LYS A 39 -4.26 -4.23 -6.62
N VAL A 40 -3.52 -4.93 -7.48
CA VAL A 40 -3.13 -4.42 -8.79
C VAL A 40 -3.38 -5.50 -9.83
N ALA A 41 -3.24 -5.14 -11.10
CA ALA A 41 -3.34 -6.14 -12.16
C ALA A 41 -2.30 -7.21 -11.92
N LYS A 42 -2.64 -8.44 -12.25
CA LYS A 42 -1.75 -9.58 -12.03
C LYS A 42 -0.39 -9.36 -12.69
N GLU A 43 -0.40 -8.78 -13.88
CA GLU A 43 0.84 -8.52 -14.62
C GLU A 43 1.72 -7.49 -13.94
N ASP A 44 1.14 -6.66 -13.09
CA ASP A 44 1.87 -5.58 -12.42
C ASP A 44 2.35 -5.94 -11.02
N LEU A 45 1.94 -7.11 -10.52
CA LEU A 45 2.26 -7.50 -9.16
C LEU A 45 3.76 -7.49 -8.91
N GLY A 46 4.55 -7.93 -9.88
CA GLY A 46 6.00 -7.93 -9.74
C GLY A 46 6.59 -6.54 -9.58
N LYS A 47 5.94 -5.52 -10.14
CA LYS A 47 6.42 -4.14 -10.01
C LYS A 47 6.20 -3.62 -8.60
N ILE A 48 5.13 -4.07 -7.95
CA ILE A 48 4.82 -3.67 -6.59
C ILE A 48 5.74 -4.38 -5.60
N ILE A 49 6.01 -5.65 -5.84
CA ILE A 49 6.88 -6.43 -4.95
C ILE A 49 8.33 -6.01 -5.16
N GLY A 50 8.74 -5.86 -6.42
CA GLY A 50 10.07 -5.46 -6.77
C GLY A 50 11.07 -6.59 -6.68
N LYS A 51 12.28 -6.32 -7.13
CA LYS A 51 13.34 -7.30 -7.12
C LYS A 51 13.67 -7.67 -5.67
N GLU A 52 13.60 -8.96 -5.38
CA GLU A 52 13.88 -9.48 -4.04
C GLU A 52 13.00 -8.85 -2.96
N GLY A 53 11.81 -8.39 -3.36
CA GLY A 53 10.87 -7.82 -2.42
C GLY A 53 11.21 -6.41 -1.97
N ARG A 54 12.15 -5.75 -2.62
CA ARG A 54 12.65 -4.45 -2.18
C ARG A 54 11.59 -3.34 -2.25
N MET A 55 10.77 -3.36 -3.32
CA MET A 55 9.75 -2.31 -3.45
C MET A 55 8.70 -2.47 -2.36
N ALA A 56 8.23 -3.70 -2.13
CA ALA A 56 7.25 -3.93 -1.08
C ALA A 56 7.79 -3.54 0.28
N ARG A 57 9.07 -3.83 0.53
CA ARG A 57 9.71 -3.45 1.79
C ARG A 57 9.77 -1.93 1.93
N SER A 58 10.10 -1.24 0.84
CA SER A 58 10.15 0.22 0.85
C SER A 58 8.78 0.81 1.12
N LEU A 59 7.74 0.25 0.50
CA LEU A 59 6.38 0.72 0.73
C LEU A 59 5.98 0.56 2.18
N ARG A 60 6.35 -0.58 2.79
CA ARG A 60 6.06 -0.81 4.19
C ARG A 60 6.80 0.16 5.10
N THR A 61 8.03 0.50 4.73
CA THR A 61 8.82 1.47 5.49
C THR A 61 8.17 2.85 5.44
N ILE A 62 7.74 3.27 4.26
CA ILE A 62 7.07 4.56 4.09
C ILE A 62 5.78 4.57 4.90
N LEU A 63 5.00 3.49 4.79
CA LEU A 63 3.74 3.39 5.52
C LEU A 63 3.96 3.47 7.02
N GLY A 64 5.00 2.80 7.50
CA GLY A 64 5.33 2.83 8.92
C GLY A 64 5.66 4.24 9.41
N ALA A 65 6.42 4.99 8.61
CA ALA A 65 6.78 6.36 8.97
C ALA A 65 5.56 7.26 9.05
N VAL A 66 4.67 7.14 8.06
CA VAL A 66 3.44 7.94 8.04
C VAL A 66 2.54 7.55 9.20
N SER A 67 2.47 6.27 9.52
CA SER A 67 1.67 5.77 10.62
C SER A 67 2.14 6.35 11.95
N MET A 68 3.45 6.43 12.13
CA MET A 68 4.01 7.02 13.34
C MET A 68 3.64 8.49 13.46
N LYS A 69 3.73 9.22 12.35
CA LYS A 69 3.39 10.64 12.34
C LYS A 69 1.94 10.86 12.72
N LEU A 70 1.06 9.99 12.20
CA LEU A 70 -0.37 10.11 12.46
C LEU A 70 -0.82 9.42 13.74
N ARG A 71 0.13 8.77 14.44
CA ARG A 71 -0.14 8.04 15.68
C ARG A 71 -1.18 6.95 15.46
N ARG A 72 -1.05 6.26 14.32
CA ARG A 72 -1.96 5.18 13.96
C ARG A 72 -1.10 4.00 13.50
N ARG A 73 -1.52 2.81 13.88
CA ARG A 73 -0.81 1.61 13.44
C ARG A 73 -1.44 1.11 12.15
N SER A 74 -0.63 0.99 11.12
CA SER A 74 -1.10 0.52 9.82
C SER A 74 -0.15 -0.51 9.26
N VAL A 75 -0.68 -1.49 8.57
CA VAL A 75 0.13 -2.49 7.88
C VAL A 75 -0.34 -2.58 6.43
N LEU A 76 0.58 -2.93 5.56
CA LEU A 76 0.29 -3.07 4.14
C LEU A 76 0.20 -4.54 3.78
N GLU A 77 -0.90 -4.90 3.15
CA GLU A 77 -1.09 -6.24 2.62
C GLU A 77 -1.22 -6.16 1.11
N ILE A 78 -0.35 -6.85 0.39
CA ILE A 78 -0.39 -6.89 -1.06
C ILE A 78 -1.16 -8.13 -1.46
N ILE A 79 -2.26 -7.93 -2.16
CA ILE A 79 -3.15 -9.02 -2.55
C ILE A 79 -2.60 -9.71 -3.80
N GLU A 80 -2.44 -11.00 -3.72
CA GLU A 80 -1.98 -11.82 -4.84
C GLU A 80 -3.15 -12.60 -5.40
#